data_8555154348e07276c3dd1b83d06ae531
#
_entry.id   8555154348e07276c3dd1b83d06ae531
#
_cell.length_a   1.000
_cell.length_b   1.000
_cell.length_c   1.000
_cell.angle_alpha   90.00
_cell.angle_beta   90.00
_cell.angle_gamma   90.00
#
_symmetry.space_group_name_H-M   'P 1'
#
loop_
_entity.id
_entity.type
_entity.pdbx_description
1 polymer ?
#
loop_
_entity_poly.entity_id
_entity_poly.type
_entity_poly.pdbx_seq_one_letter_code
_entity_poly.pdbx_strand_id
1 'polypeptide(L)'
;MAVESHNITGVEGCRTTRIYCRPDCPAGKHVKPENLVYFKSREEARAHGYRACKVCKPDRHSVEPEIFFMTHYKSPLGIYVILSSRQGIVSIEPEEDVQTEIARLQHNGIQIRQGEDEYNKWAASELDDYFAGKLFLFTVPLDLRGTPFQRQVWQLLQNIPYGETVSYSELARSLGRANAARAVGGAVGSNPISIIVPCHRVIGANGNLTGYGGGLARKRALLDLEADARSKTG
;
A
#
# COMPACT_ATOMS: atom_id res chain seq x y z
N MET A 1 -15.65 23.26 -32.99
CA MET A 1 -15.31 24.26 -31.94
C MET A 1 -14.94 23.44 -30.71
N ALA A 2 -13.65 23.37 -30.40
CA ALA A 2 -13.13 22.65 -29.24
C ALA A 2 -13.47 23.46 -27.98
N VAL A 3 -14.12 22.81 -27.02
CA VAL A 3 -14.38 23.38 -25.69
C VAL A 3 -13.06 23.32 -24.94
N GLU A 4 -12.42 24.47 -24.76
CA GLU A 4 -11.25 24.61 -23.90
C GLU A 4 -11.63 24.23 -22.49
N SER A 5 -10.97 23.21 -21.95
CA SER A 5 -11.06 22.80 -20.54
C SER A 5 -10.45 23.90 -19.68
N HIS A 6 -11.27 24.80 -19.19
CA HIS A 6 -10.87 25.81 -18.20
C HIS A 6 -10.49 25.11 -16.91
N ASN A 7 -9.26 25.29 -16.52
CA ASN A 7 -8.72 24.87 -15.22
C ASN A 7 -9.39 25.73 -14.13
N ILE A 8 -10.54 25.26 -13.60
CA ILE A 8 -11.35 26.02 -12.63
C ILE A 8 -10.67 25.90 -11.26
N THR A 9 -9.82 26.86 -10.93
CA THR A 9 -9.14 26.96 -9.63
C THR A 9 -10.04 27.51 -8.51
N GLY A 10 -11.25 27.99 -8.83
CA GLY A 10 -12.19 28.61 -7.90
C GLY A 10 -13.12 27.62 -7.17
N VAL A 11 -13.86 28.13 -6.19
CA VAL A 11 -14.91 27.41 -5.47
C VAL A 11 -16.23 28.16 -5.54
N GLU A 12 -17.34 27.41 -5.45
CA GLU A 12 -18.70 27.94 -5.41
C GLU A 12 -19.21 27.97 -3.99
N GLY A 13 -19.79 29.07 -3.56
CA GLY A 13 -20.40 29.23 -2.24
C GLY A 13 -21.90 29.44 -2.30
N CYS A 14 -22.60 29.00 -1.26
CA CYS A 14 -24.02 29.27 -1.08
C CYS A 14 -24.23 30.36 -0.01
N ARG A 15 -24.87 31.49 -0.36
CA ARG A 15 -25.09 32.65 0.52
C ARG A 15 -25.90 32.30 1.75
N THR A 16 -26.90 31.43 1.63
CA THR A 16 -27.81 31.06 2.71
C THR A 16 -27.19 30.10 3.72
N THR A 17 -26.38 29.16 3.25
CA THR A 17 -25.78 28.11 4.13
C THR A 17 -24.35 28.47 4.57
N ARG A 18 -23.74 29.47 3.95
CA ARG A 18 -22.32 29.81 4.14
C ARG A 18 -21.37 28.62 3.97
N ILE A 19 -21.71 27.76 2.99
CA ILE A 19 -20.89 26.59 2.64
C ILE A 19 -20.29 26.84 1.26
N TYR A 20 -18.99 26.59 1.09
CA TYR A 20 -18.36 26.56 -0.21
C TYR A 20 -18.01 25.12 -0.63
N CYS A 21 -18.15 24.88 -1.94
CA CYS A 21 -18.00 23.59 -2.59
C CYS A 21 -17.03 23.69 -3.78
N ARG A 22 -16.58 22.55 -4.25
CA ARG A 22 -16.02 22.46 -5.62
C ARG A 22 -17.17 22.64 -6.62
N PRO A 23 -16.89 23.16 -7.84
CA PRO A 23 -17.92 23.36 -8.88
C PRO A 23 -18.66 22.08 -9.29
N ASP A 24 -18.00 20.92 -9.15
CA ASP A 24 -18.54 19.60 -9.49
C ASP A 24 -19.25 18.90 -8.31
N CYS A 25 -19.46 19.58 -7.19
CA CYS A 25 -20.00 18.98 -5.98
C CYS A 25 -21.46 18.53 -6.15
N PRO A 26 -21.78 17.24 -5.91
CA PRO A 26 -23.18 16.77 -5.98
C PRO A 26 -24.13 17.52 -5.03
N ALA A 27 -23.65 17.93 -3.86
CA ALA A 27 -24.43 18.70 -2.89
C ALA A 27 -24.62 20.17 -3.30
N GLY A 28 -23.79 20.71 -4.20
CA GLY A 28 -23.90 22.07 -4.73
C GLY A 28 -24.94 22.22 -5.86
N LYS A 29 -25.31 21.14 -6.52
CA LYS A 29 -26.24 21.14 -7.68
C LYS A 29 -27.65 21.66 -7.38
N HIS A 30 -28.02 21.76 -6.11
CA HIS A 30 -29.36 22.21 -5.67
C HIS A 30 -29.36 23.68 -5.17
N VAL A 31 -28.23 24.38 -5.29
CA VAL A 31 -28.16 25.79 -4.91
C VAL A 31 -28.85 26.63 -5.99
N LYS A 32 -29.85 27.42 -5.59
CA LYS A 32 -30.52 28.31 -6.53
C LYS A 32 -29.53 29.37 -7.04
N PRO A 33 -29.60 29.78 -8.34
CA PRO A 33 -28.64 30.70 -8.93
C PRO A 33 -28.49 32.05 -8.17
N GLU A 34 -29.57 32.58 -7.59
CA GLU A 34 -29.55 33.81 -6.81
C GLU A 34 -28.73 33.70 -5.50
N ASN A 35 -28.53 32.47 -5.00
CA ASN A 35 -27.75 32.19 -3.79
C ASN A 35 -26.31 31.75 -4.08
N LEU A 36 -25.94 31.61 -5.34
CA LEU A 36 -24.61 31.17 -5.74
C LEU A 36 -23.62 32.32 -5.70
N VAL A 37 -22.44 32.09 -5.17
CA VAL A 37 -21.32 33.04 -5.12
C VAL A 37 -20.06 32.31 -5.58
N TYR A 38 -19.27 32.96 -6.39
CA TYR A 38 -18.00 32.44 -6.86
C TYR A 38 -16.84 33.09 -6.11
N PHE A 39 -15.88 32.29 -5.68
CA PHE A 39 -14.63 32.73 -5.06
C PHE A 39 -13.46 32.25 -5.90
N LYS A 40 -12.44 33.13 -6.03
CA LYS A 40 -11.21 32.77 -6.76
C LYS A 40 -10.40 31.67 -6.06
N SER A 41 -10.53 31.59 -4.74
CA SER A 41 -9.83 30.59 -3.94
C SER A 41 -10.63 30.17 -2.69
N ARG A 42 -10.18 29.10 -2.05
CA ARG A 42 -10.74 28.60 -0.77
C ARG A 42 -10.45 29.56 0.38
N GLU A 43 -9.30 30.19 0.35
CA GLU A 43 -8.85 31.22 1.31
C GLU A 43 -9.78 32.43 1.25
N GLU A 44 -10.12 32.88 0.06
CA GLU A 44 -11.08 33.96 -0.15
C GLU A 44 -12.47 33.61 0.41
N ALA A 45 -12.95 32.40 0.11
CA ALA A 45 -14.24 31.94 0.67
C ALA A 45 -14.24 31.91 2.20
N ARG A 46 -13.16 31.45 2.84
CA ARG A 46 -13.01 31.46 4.30
C ARG A 46 -12.93 32.87 4.88
N ALA A 47 -12.21 33.78 4.22
CA ALA A 47 -12.13 35.19 4.62
C ALA A 47 -13.51 35.86 4.61
N HIS A 48 -14.43 35.42 3.75
CA HIS A 48 -15.82 35.83 3.70
C HIS A 48 -16.76 35.07 4.64
N GLY A 49 -16.21 34.25 5.55
CA GLY A 49 -16.97 33.53 6.58
C GLY A 49 -17.69 32.26 6.05
N TYR A 50 -17.25 31.70 4.93
CA TYR A 50 -17.78 30.43 4.43
C TYR A 50 -16.98 29.26 4.98
N ARG A 51 -17.66 28.16 5.29
CA ARG A 51 -17.03 26.91 5.69
C ARG A 51 -17.03 25.87 4.58
N ALA A 52 -16.07 24.95 4.62
CA ALA A 52 -15.96 23.88 3.65
C ALA A 52 -17.15 22.91 3.67
N CYS A 53 -17.56 22.45 2.51
CA CYS A 53 -18.55 21.41 2.34
C CYS A 53 -18.03 20.08 2.90
N LYS A 54 -18.84 19.40 3.74
CA LYS A 54 -18.50 18.09 4.31
C LYS A 54 -18.56 16.95 3.27
N VAL A 55 -19.30 17.12 2.19
CA VAL A 55 -19.48 16.11 1.13
C VAL A 55 -18.28 16.12 0.18
N CYS A 56 -18.02 17.23 -0.51
CA CYS A 56 -16.90 17.31 -1.46
C CYS A 56 -15.55 17.66 -0.83
N LYS A 57 -15.56 18.10 0.45
CA LYS A 57 -14.35 18.43 1.23
C LYS A 57 -13.34 19.27 0.43
N PRO A 58 -13.73 20.49 -0.04
CA PRO A 58 -12.93 21.29 -0.96
C PRO A 58 -11.57 21.69 -0.40
N ASP A 59 -11.41 21.68 0.94
CA ASP A 59 -10.15 21.97 1.62
C ASP A 59 -9.18 20.79 1.67
N ARG A 60 -9.65 19.59 1.38
CA ARG A 60 -8.70 18.55 1.02
C ARG A 60 -8.07 19.04 -0.27
N HIS A 61 -6.80 19.44 -0.19
CA HIS A 61 -6.02 19.84 -1.34
C HIS A 61 -6.41 18.94 -2.52
N SER A 62 -6.42 19.50 -3.73
CA SER A 62 -6.09 18.72 -4.91
C SER A 62 -4.64 18.28 -4.71
N VAL A 63 -4.45 17.30 -3.85
CA VAL A 63 -3.21 16.55 -3.80
C VAL A 63 -3.14 16.00 -5.22
N GLU A 64 -2.14 16.41 -5.97
CA GLU A 64 -1.84 15.71 -7.22
C GLU A 64 -1.97 14.23 -6.90
N PRO A 65 -2.73 13.47 -7.70
CA PRO A 65 -2.97 12.08 -7.36
C PRO A 65 -1.62 11.42 -7.13
N GLU A 66 -1.49 10.77 -5.99
CA GLU A 66 -0.27 10.02 -5.70
C GLU A 66 -0.09 8.97 -6.80
N ILE A 67 1.08 8.94 -7.42
CA ILE A 67 1.37 8.04 -8.53
C ILE A 67 2.22 6.90 -8.03
N PHE A 68 1.76 5.67 -8.29
CA PHE A 68 2.56 4.47 -8.11
C PHE A 68 3.00 3.93 -9.46
N PHE A 69 4.21 3.42 -9.52
CA PHE A 69 4.71 2.70 -10.68
C PHE A 69 4.50 1.20 -10.49
N MET A 70 4.10 0.54 -11.57
CA MET A 70 3.81 -0.89 -11.59
C MET A 70 4.65 -1.59 -12.64
N THR A 71 5.39 -2.62 -12.24
CA THR A 71 6.14 -3.49 -13.14
C THR A 71 5.88 -4.96 -12.83
N HIS A 72 6.14 -5.82 -13.82
CA HIS A 72 6.06 -7.27 -13.67
C HIS A 72 7.47 -7.82 -13.47
N TYR A 73 7.63 -8.64 -12.45
CA TYR A 73 8.87 -9.34 -12.14
C TYR A 73 8.70 -10.83 -12.34
N LYS A 74 9.54 -11.43 -13.18
CA LYS A 74 9.50 -12.87 -13.45
C LYS A 74 10.44 -13.61 -12.52
N SER A 75 9.87 -14.34 -11.55
CA SER A 75 10.60 -15.15 -10.58
C SER A 75 10.53 -16.65 -10.92
N PRO A 76 11.37 -17.50 -10.27
CA PRO A 76 11.22 -18.96 -10.32
C PRO A 76 9.86 -19.48 -9.79
N LEU A 77 9.13 -18.69 -9.01
CA LEU A 77 7.84 -19.02 -8.41
C LEU A 77 6.63 -18.44 -9.16
N GLY A 78 6.85 -17.87 -10.34
CA GLY A 78 5.82 -17.22 -11.16
C GLY A 78 6.04 -15.72 -11.33
N ILE A 79 5.07 -15.04 -11.91
CA ILE A 79 5.13 -13.61 -12.13
C ILE A 79 4.62 -12.90 -10.88
N TYR A 80 5.37 -11.91 -10.42
CA TYR A 80 4.98 -10.99 -9.36
C TYR A 80 4.79 -9.59 -9.94
N VAL A 81 3.89 -8.84 -9.35
CA VAL A 81 3.71 -7.41 -9.65
C VAL A 81 4.33 -6.62 -8.51
N ILE A 82 5.22 -5.69 -8.87
CA ILE A 82 5.88 -4.77 -7.93
C ILE A 82 5.22 -3.41 -8.10
N LEU A 83 4.72 -2.85 -7.00
CA LEU A 83 4.21 -1.49 -6.92
C LEU A 83 5.14 -0.65 -6.05
N SER A 84 5.54 0.51 -6.54
CA SER A 84 6.35 1.48 -5.80
C SER A 84 5.68 2.84 -5.74
N SER A 85 5.93 3.56 -4.66
CA SER A 85 5.63 4.98 -4.47
C SER A 85 6.93 5.80 -4.55
N ARG A 86 6.83 7.12 -4.33
CA ARG A 86 8.01 7.98 -4.18
C ARG A 86 8.83 7.71 -2.91
N GLN A 87 8.40 6.81 -2.03
CA GLN A 87 9.05 6.50 -0.75
C GLN A 87 9.65 5.09 -0.71
N GLY A 88 9.30 4.23 -1.65
CA GLY A 88 9.76 2.86 -1.70
C GLY A 88 8.70 1.88 -2.20
N ILE A 89 8.95 0.60 -1.98
CA ILE A 89 8.06 -0.49 -2.38
C ILE A 89 6.80 -0.51 -1.51
N VAL A 90 5.64 -0.56 -2.16
CA VAL A 90 4.32 -0.59 -1.52
C VAL A 90 3.73 -1.99 -1.51
N SER A 91 3.92 -2.73 -2.61
CA SER A 91 3.37 -4.08 -2.78
C SER A 91 4.25 -4.94 -3.67
N ILE A 92 4.37 -6.21 -3.33
CA ILE A 92 4.92 -7.29 -4.17
C ILE A 92 4.00 -8.48 -3.98
N GLU A 93 3.19 -8.76 -4.98
CA GLU A 93 2.20 -9.85 -4.93
C GLU A 93 2.22 -10.67 -6.21
N PRO A 94 1.83 -11.95 -6.16
CA PRO A 94 1.59 -12.73 -7.38
C PRO A 94 0.62 -12.02 -8.32
N GLU A 95 0.85 -12.10 -9.61
CA GLU A 95 0.02 -11.42 -10.63
C GLU A 95 -1.46 -11.78 -10.52
N GLU A 96 -1.78 -13.03 -10.17
CA GLU A 96 -3.16 -13.49 -9.97
C GLU A 96 -3.87 -12.87 -8.77
N ASP A 97 -3.13 -12.40 -7.76
CA ASP A 97 -3.67 -11.89 -6.49
C ASP A 97 -3.72 -10.35 -6.42
N VAL A 98 -2.93 -9.64 -7.25
CA VAL A 98 -2.69 -8.20 -7.15
C VAL A 98 -3.91 -7.33 -7.48
N GLN A 99 -4.89 -7.82 -8.22
CA GLN A 99 -6.04 -7.03 -8.70
C GLN A 99 -6.85 -6.40 -7.57
N THR A 100 -6.98 -7.09 -6.44
CA THR A 100 -7.69 -6.58 -5.27
C THR A 100 -6.96 -5.38 -4.66
N GLU A 101 -5.62 -5.43 -4.60
CA GLU A 101 -4.80 -4.33 -4.10
C GLU A 101 -4.83 -3.14 -5.05
N ILE A 102 -4.71 -3.36 -6.36
CA ILE A 102 -4.84 -2.32 -7.39
C ILE A 102 -6.18 -1.58 -7.24
N ALA A 103 -7.28 -2.32 -7.18
CA ALA A 103 -8.62 -1.73 -7.03
C ALA A 103 -8.74 -0.91 -5.73
N ARG A 104 -8.18 -1.41 -4.63
CA ARG A 104 -8.15 -0.71 -3.33
C ARG A 104 -7.36 0.60 -3.41
N LEU A 105 -6.20 0.60 -4.04
CA LEU A 105 -5.35 1.77 -4.21
C LEU A 105 -6.04 2.81 -5.09
N GLN A 106 -6.61 2.41 -6.22
CA GLN A 106 -7.34 3.30 -7.12
C GLN A 106 -8.59 3.91 -6.45
N HIS A 107 -9.33 3.12 -5.66
CA HIS A 107 -10.46 3.62 -4.87
C HIS A 107 -10.02 4.72 -3.88
N ASN A 108 -8.81 4.65 -3.37
CA ASN A 108 -8.22 5.66 -2.49
C ASN A 108 -7.60 6.84 -3.25
N GLY A 109 -7.78 6.94 -4.57
CA GLY A 109 -7.34 8.07 -5.39
C GLY A 109 -5.89 7.99 -5.85
N ILE A 110 -5.26 6.81 -5.76
CA ILE A 110 -3.90 6.56 -6.25
C ILE A 110 -3.96 6.25 -7.75
N GLN A 111 -3.13 6.92 -8.53
CA GLN A 111 -2.94 6.60 -9.95
C GLN A 111 -1.83 5.56 -10.10
N ILE A 112 -2.13 4.46 -10.81
CA ILE A 112 -1.13 3.44 -11.11
C ILE A 112 -0.69 3.61 -12.55
N ARG A 113 0.62 3.75 -12.77
CA ARG A 113 1.26 3.85 -14.07
C ARG A 113 2.10 2.62 -14.35
N GLN A 114 1.93 2.04 -15.51
CA GLN A 114 2.84 1.01 -16.01
C GLN A 114 4.22 1.61 -16.26
N GLY A 115 5.25 0.93 -15.80
CA GLY A 115 6.64 1.32 -15.97
C GLY A 115 7.48 1.07 -14.74
N GLU A 116 8.77 1.20 -14.90
CA GLU A 116 9.77 1.01 -13.85
C GLU A 116 10.26 2.35 -13.32
N ASP A 117 10.38 2.45 -12.02
CA ASP A 117 11.16 3.50 -11.35
C ASP A 117 12.42 2.92 -10.71
N GLU A 118 13.14 3.74 -9.96
CA GLU A 118 14.37 3.32 -9.28
C GLU A 118 14.12 2.23 -8.23
N TYR A 119 13.01 2.30 -7.49
CA TYR A 119 12.67 1.33 -6.45
C TYR A 119 12.25 -0.01 -7.03
N ASN A 120 11.47 -0.02 -8.12
CA ASN A 120 11.09 -1.24 -8.82
C ASN A 120 12.32 -1.97 -9.36
N LYS A 121 13.27 -1.24 -9.95
CA LYS A 121 14.53 -1.80 -10.45
C LYS A 121 15.39 -2.35 -9.31
N TRP A 122 15.48 -1.61 -8.22
CA TRP A 122 16.24 -2.04 -7.05
C TRP A 122 15.64 -3.32 -6.44
N ALA A 123 14.32 -3.35 -6.22
CA ALA A 123 13.64 -4.54 -5.72
C ALA A 123 13.82 -5.75 -6.64
N ALA A 124 13.70 -5.57 -7.95
CA ALA A 124 13.90 -6.64 -8.93
C ALA A 124 15.33 -7.20 -8.86
N SER A 125 16.35 -6.34 -8.79
CA SER A 125 17.75 -6.76 -8.65
C SER A 125 18.01 -7.53 -7.34
N GLU A 126 17.46 -7.04 -6.22
CA GLU A 126 17.60 -7.75 -4.94
C GLU A 126 16.84 -9.08 -4.93
N LEU A 127 15.69 -9.16 -5.60
CA LEU A 127 14.94 -10.42 -5.76
C LEU A 127 15.72 -11.42 -6.62
N ASP A 128 16.40 -10.99 -7.68
CA ASP A 128 17.26 -11.85 -8.48
C ASP A 128 18.38 -12.47 -7.63
N ASP A 129 19.05 -11.65 -6.82
CA ASP A 129 20.10 -12.11 -5.91
C ASP A 129 19.55 -12.99 -4.78
N TYR A 130 18.36 -12.70 -4.27
CA TYR A 130 17.67 -13.54 -3.27
C TYR A 130 17.38 -14.93 -3.85
N PHE A 131 16.76 -15.01 -5.03
CA PHE A 131 16.46 -16.29 -5.68
C PHE A 131 17.71 -17.05 -6.12
N ALA A 132 18.81 -16.35 -6.36
CA ALA A 132 20.12 -16.96 -6.60
C ALA A 132 20.83 -17.43 -5.30
N GLY A 133 20.24 -17.22 -4.12
CA GLY A 133 20.84 -17.55 -2.83
C GLY A 133 22.05 -16.70 -2.46
N LYS A 134 22.15 -15.48 -3.00
CA LYS A 134 23.25 -14.54 -2.78
C LYS A 134 22.89 -13.40 -1.82
N LEU A 135 21.60 -13.05 -1.71
CA LEU A 135 21.10 -12.00 -0.84
C LEU A 135 20.33 -12.59 0.33
N PHE A 136 20.70 -12.19 1.55
CA PHE A 136 20.07 -12.64 2.79
C PHE A 136 19.32 -11.51 3.51
N LEU A 137 19.53 -10.26 3.12
CA LEU A 137 18.89 -9.08 3.69
C LEU A 137 18.59 -8.07 2.58
N PHE A 138 17.32 -7.73 2.43
CA PHE A 138 16.87 -6.70 1.50
C PHE A 138 17.17 -5.30 2.06
N THR A 139 17.56 -4.38 1.19
CA THR A 139 17.90 -3.01 1.54
C THR A 139 17.04 -1.96 0.82
N VAL A 140 16.24 -2.40 -0.14
CA VAL A 140 15.30 -1.50 -0.85
C VAL A 140 14.33 -0.85 0.14
N PRO A 141 14.11 0.48 0.06
CA PRO A 141 13.16 1.18 0.92
C PRO A 141 11.74 0.65 0.78
N LEU A 142 11.02 0.53 1.90
CA LEU A 142 9.64 0.05 1.96
C LEU A 142 8.69 1.16 2.41
N ASP A 143 7.59 1.35 1.70
CA ASP A 143 6.48 2.23 2.08
C ASP A 143 5.32 1.37 2.63
N LEU A 144 5.44 0.96 3.89
CA LEU A 144 4.49 0.08 4.57
C LEU A 144 3.18 0.80 4.90
N ARG A 145 2.12 0.51 4.15
CA ARG A 145 0.78 1.11 4.29
C ARG A 145 -0.21 0.16 4.94
N GLY A 146 -0.46 0.37 6.20
CA GLY A 146 -1.39 -0.43 7.01
C GLY A 146 -1.78 0.26 8.30
N THR A 147 -2.62 -0.39 9.08
CA THR A 147 -2.93 0.06 10.44
C THR A 147 -1.65 0.08 11.31
N PRO A 148 -1.62 0.85 12.43
CA PRO A 148 -0.47 0.83 13.33
C PRO A 148 -0.08 -0.58 13.79
N PHE A 149 -1.06 -1.43 14.06
CA PHE A 149 -0.81 -2.84 14.47
C PHE A 149 -0.19 -3.67 13.33
N GLN A 150 -0.72 -3.57 12.11
CA GLN A 150 -0.15 -4.27 10.95
C GLN A 150 1.30 -3.86 10.72
N ARG A 151 1.58 -2.56 10.73
CA ARG A 151 2.96 -2.05 10.55
C ARG A 151 3.92 -2.57 11.63
N GLN A 152 3.48 -2.62 12.90
CA GLN A 152 4.28 -3.22 13.97
C GLN A 152 4.59 -4.70 13.70
N VAL A 153 3.60 -5.48 13.26
CA VAL A 153 3.81 -6.89 12.89
C VAL A 153 4.79 -7.01 11.73
N TRP A 154 4.59 -6.24 10.65
CA TRP A 154 5.44 -6.31 9.46
C TRP A 154 6.89 -5.87 9.73
N GLN A 155 7.11 -4.90 10.63
CA GLN A 155 8.44 -4.53 11.11
C GLN A 155 9.12 -5.67 11.88
N LEU A 156 8.37 -6.41 12.71
CA LEU A 156 8.90 -7.59 13.40
C LEU A 156 9.22 -8.73 12.43
N LEU A 157 8.43 -8.90 11.37
CA LEU A 157 8.73 -9.92 10.36
C LEU A 157 10.11 -9.71 9.72
N GLN A 158 10.49 -8.46 9.46
CA GLN A 158 11.79 -8.13 8.87
C GLN A 158 12.99 -8.51 9.77
N ASN A 159 12.76 -8.69 11.07
CA ASN A 159 13.79 -9.12 12.02
C ASN A 159 13.97 -10.65 12.09
N ILE A 160 13.12 -11.43 11.39
CA ILE A 160 13.27 -12.89 11.32
C ILE A 160 14.44 -13.20 10.38
N PRO A 161 15.54 -13.81 10.85
CA PRO A 161 16.69 -14.08 10.02
C PRO A 161 16.38 -14.97 8.82
N TYR A 162 17.15 -14.84 7.76
CA TYR A 162 17.10 -15.71 6.60
C TYR A 162 17.29 -17.19 6.98
N GLY A 163 16.41 -18.05 6.49
CA GLY A 163 16.43 -19.49 6.79
C GLY A 163 15.99 -19.87 8.21
N GLU A 164 15.42 -18.91 8.96
CA GLU A 164 14.85 -19.19 10.28
C GLU A 164 13.32 -19.03 10.25
N THR A 165 12.66 -19.72 11.17
CA THR A 165 11.20 -19.63 11.30
C THR A 165 10.80 -19.30 12.72
N VAL A 166 9.68 -18.60 12.86
CA VAL A 166 9.05 -18.31 14.16
C VAL A 166 7.58 -18.73 14.12
N SER A 167 7.02 -19.06 15.26
CA SER A 167 5.58 -19.32 15.34
C SER A 167 4.79 -18.03 15.50
N TYR A 168 3.49 -18.04 15.11
CA TYR A 168 2.56 -16.94 15.40
C TYR A 168 2.50 -16.57 16.88
N SER A 169 2.66 -17.56 17.76
CA SER A 169 2.66 -17.38 19.22
C SER A 169 3.91 -16.65 19.71
N GLU A 170 5.07 -16.98 19.15
CA GLU A 170 6.33 -16.28 19.46
C GLU A 170 6.27 -14.85 19.01
N LEU A 171 5.79 -14.61 17.79
CA LEU A 171 5.61 -13.24 17.26
C LEU A 171 4.64 -12.43 18.12
N ALA A 172 3.54 -13.03 18.59
CA ALA A 172 2.60 -12.39 19.52
C ALA A 172 3.25 -12.05 20.87
N ARG A 173 4.09 -12.93 21.40
CA ARG A 173 4.86 -12.68 22.64
C ARG A 173 5.86 -11.54 22.47
N SER A 174 6.56 -11.46 21.34
CA SER A 174 7.48 -10.36 21.03
C SER A 174 6.79 -9.00 20.96
N LEU A 175 5.48 -8.98 20.63
CA LEU A 175 4.65 -7.76 20.68
C LEU A 175 4.14 -7.42 22.09
N GLY A 176 4.49 -8.20 23.13
CA GLY A 176 3.90 -8.08 24.46
C GLY A 176 2.41 -8.48 24.52
N ARG A 177 1.90 -9.24 23.55
CA ARG A 177 0.49 -9.60 23.38
C ARG A 177 0.30 -11.12 23.22
N ALA A 178 0.73 -11.90 24.21
CA ALA A 178 0.76 -13.36 24.15
C ALA A 178 -0.54 -14.03 23.69
N ASN A 179 -1.70 -13.44 23.99
CA ASN A 179 -3.01 -13.96 23.60
C ASN A 179 -3.49 -13.48 22.20
N ALA A 180 -2.69 -12.71 21.47
CA ALA A 180 -3.07 -12.11 20.21
C ALA A 180 -2.66 -12.91 18.96
N ALA A 181 -2.31 -14.20 19.08
CA ALA A 181 -1.81 -15.01 17.97
C ALA A 181 -2.73 -15.00 16.73
N ARG A 182 -4.07 -14.99 16.92
CA ARG A 182 -5.04 -14.90 15.81
C ARG A 182 -4.96 -13.51 15.12
N ALA A 183 -4.90 -12.42 15.89
CA ALA A 183 -4.78 -11.06 15.33
C ALA A 183 -3.44 -10.86 14.62
N VAL A 184 -2.35 -11.42 15.18
CA VAL A 184 -1.03 -11.47 14.54
C VAL A 184 -1.11 -12.25 13.24
N GLY A 185 -1.78 -13.41 13.22
CA GLY A 185 -2.00 -14.19 12.00
C GLY A 185 -2.72 -13.41 10.91
N GLY A 186 -3.75 -12.63 11.27
CA GLY A 186 -4.43 -11.72 10.35
C GLY A 186 -3.51 -10.64 9.79
N ALA A 187 -2.67 -10.03 10.64
CA ALA A 187 -1.70 -9.01 10.22
C ALA A 187 -0.58 -9.61 9.35
N VAL A 188 -0.09 -10.81 9.67
CA VAL A 188 0.88 -11.55 8.84
C VAL A 188 0.29 -11.87 7.47
N GLY A 189 -0.97 -12.34 7.43
CA GLY A 189 -1.67 -12.68 6.19
C GLY A 189 -2.04 -11.48 5.32
N SER A 190 -2.08 -10.28 5.89
CA SER A 190 -2.32 -9.02 5.16
C SER A 190 -1.03 -8.29 4.74
N ASN A 191 0.12 -8.95 4.82
CA ASN A 191 1.39 -8.38 4.34
C ASN A 191 1.34 -8.12 2.83
N PRO A 192 1.48 -6.86 2.38
CA PRO A 192 1.39 -6.53 0.97
C PRO A 192 2.72 -6.72 0.22
N ILE A 193 3.85 -6.90 0.93
CA ILE A 193 5.19 -6.95 0.32
C ILE A 193 5.76 -8.34 0.52
N SER A 194 5.27 -9.29 -0.26
CA SER A 194 5.71 -10.69 -0.19
C SER A 194 7.22 -10.81 -0.42
N ILE A 195 7.83 -11.82 0.16
CA ILE A 195 9.26 -12.15 0.09
C ILE A 195 10.11 -11.17 0.89
N ILE A 196 10.14 -9.89 0.56
CA ILE A 196 10.95 -8.85 1.23
C ILE A 196 10.53 -8.71 2.70
N VAL A 197 9.22 -8.63 2.98
CA VAL A 197 8.69 -8.79 4.34
C VAL A 197 8.34 -10.27 4.53
N PRO A 198 9.17 -11.04 5.26
CA PRO A 198 9.20 -12.49 5.16
C PRO A 198 8.09 -13.18 5.97
N CYS A 199 6.83 -12.93 5.60
CA CYS A 199 5.69 -13.60 6.23
C CYS A 199 5.68 -15.13 6.01
N HIS A 200 6.41 -15.62 5.00
CA HIS A 200 6.61 -17.05 4.78
C HIS A 200 7.42 -17.73 5.91
N ARG A 201 8.23 -16.99 6.69
CA ARG A 201 8.99 -17.49 7.83
C ARG A 201 8.14 -17.68 9.10
N VAL A 202 6.83 -17.32 9.07
CA VAL A 202 5.93 -17.53 10.22
C VAL A 202 5.15 -18.83 10.03
N ILE A 203 5.25 -19.76 10.99
CA ILE A 203 4.67 -21.10 10.93
C ILE A 203 3.74 -21.38 12.11
N GLY A 204 3.00 -22.47 12.08
CA GLY A 204 2.20 -22.94 13.22
C GLY A 204 3.08 -23.35 14.39
N ALA A 205 2.56 -23.29 15.62
CA ALA A 205 3.27 -23.69 16.84
C ALA A 205 3.68 -25.18 16.85
N ASN A 206 3.03 -26.01 16.03
CA ASN A 206 3.34 -27.44 15.83
C ASN A 206 4.31 -27.66 14.64
N GLY A 207 4.92 -26.59 14.10
CA GLY A 207 5.80 -26.65 12.93
C GLY A 207 5.10 -26.76 11.58
N ASN A 208 3.77 -26.86 11.54
CA ASN A 208 3.04 -26.97 10.29
C ASN A 208 2.99 -25.65 9.53
N LEU A 209 3.05 -25.73 8.20
CA LEU A 209 2.81 -24.59 7.34
C LEU A 209 1.32 -24.25 7.36
N THR A 210 1.01 -23.04 7.79
CA THR A 210 -0.36 -22.52 7.83
C THR A 210 -0.37 -21.10 7.28
N GLY A 211 -1.47 -20.70 6.62
CA GLY A 211 -1.76 -19.35 6.21
C GLY A 211 -0.64 -18.66 5.40
N TYR A 212 -0.83 -18.52 4.10
CA TYR A 212 0.04 -17.70 3.23
C TYR A 212 -0.80 -17.19 2.06
N GLY A 213 -0.78 -15.88 1.80
CA GLY A 213 -1.59 -15.27 0.74
C GLY A 213 -1.30 -15.88 -0.63
N GLY A 214 -0.04 -16.07 -0.98
CA GLY A 214 0.38 -16.71 -2.23
C GLY A 214 0.29 -18.24 -2.26
N GLY A 215 -0.35 -18.89 -1.28
CA GLY A 215 -0.52 -20.34 -1.21
C GLY A 215 0.65 -21.08 -0.56
N LEU A 216 0.33 -22.24 0.04
CA LEU A 216 1.31 -23.03 0.81
C LEU A 216 2.44 -23.60 -0.03
N ALA A 217 2.23 -23.83 -1.33
CA ALA A 217 3.27 -24.31 -2.25
C ALA A 217 4.40 -23.27 -2.38
N ARG A 218 4.07 -21.98 -2.59
CA ARG A 218 5.06 -20.89 -2.63
C ARG A 218 5.75 -20.70 -1.28
N LYS A 219 5.00 -20.78 -0.18
CA LYS A 219 5.59 -20.72 1.17
C LYS A 219 6.64 -21.79 1.38
N ARG A 220 6.33 -23.03 1.00
CA ARG A 220 7.26 -24.16 1.05
C ARG A 220 8.50 -23.89 0.22
N ALA A 221 8.32 -23.51 -1.05
CA ALA A 221 9.44 -23.26 -1.95
C ALA A 221 10.38 -22.14 -1.46
N LEU A 222 9.84 -21.08 -0.85
CA LEU A 222 10.66 -20.00 -0.25
C LEU A 222 11.47 -20.53 0.95
N LEU A 223 10.85 -21.30 1.84
CA LEU A 223 11.53 -21.89 2.99
C LEU A 223 12.61 -22.89 2.57
N ASP A 224 12.33 -23.73 1.58
CA ASP A 224 13.28 -24.70 1.05
C ASP A 224 14.47 -24.00 0.39
N LEU A 225 14.23 -22.94 -0.40
CA LEU A 225 15.28 -22.07 -0.98
C LEU A 225 16.21 -21.53 0.09
N GLU A 226 15.63 -20.99 1.18
CA GLU A 226 16.40 -20.39 2.26
C GLU A 226 17.21 -21.44 3.06
N ALA A 227 16.64 -22.62 3.29
CA ALA A 227 17.33 -23.71 3.95
C ALA A 227 18.52 -24.23 3.14
N ASP A 228 18.35 -24.38 1.81
CA ASP A 228 19.40 -24.84 0.90
C ASP A 228 20.56 -23.84 0.80
N ALA A 229 20.27 -22.54 0.74
CA ALA A 229 21.31 -21.52 0.69
C ALA A 229 22.12 -21.48 1.99
N ARG A 230 21.47 -21.61 3.15
CA ARG A 230 22.13 -21.65 4.46
C ARG A 230 23.06 -22.86 4.62
N SER A 231 22.66 -24.02 4.10
CA SER A 231 23.48 -25.24 4.15
C SER A 231 24.79 -25.15 3.33
N LYS A 232 24.83 -24.24 2.34
CA LYS A 232 26.01 -24.03 1.48
C LYS A 232 26.99 -22.99 2.02
N THR A 233 26.56 -22.18 3.00
CA THR A 233 27.35 -21.06 3.56
C THR A 233 27.87 -21.34 4.97
N GLY A 234 27.46 -22.44 5.61
CA GLY A 234 27.95 -22.90 6.92
C GLY A 234 28.86 -24.10 6.77
#